data_3c29ed91e405813ec99c01565b92c663
#
_entry.id   3c29ed91e405813ec99c01565b92c663
#
_cell.length_a   1.000
_cell.length_b   1.000
_cell.length_c   1.000
_cell.angle_alpha   90.00
_cell.angle_beta   90.00
_cell.angle_gamma   90.00
#
_symmetry.space_group_name_H-M   'P 1'
#
loop_
_entity.id
_entity.type
_entity.pdbx_description
1 polymer ?
#
loop_
_entity_poly.entity_id
_entity_poly.type
_entity_poly.pdbx_seq_one_letter_code
_entity_poly.pdbx_strand_id
1 'polypeptide(L)'
;KRLYFFAPWQNRTIIGTTYSYTAGKDTAATVTDEDIVEILREVNTIYPMARLTMKDVVFSHAGLVPAYRPTGSVRRSADPQMVKHSKVIDHTRADGLKGLLTIEGVKYTTAPAIARDVEMLLATGRGPDGSAAVGPRPHGFADRRLIDAYGRRFRHIEQVYGPDCVEIFQIIAADERSACYLRLDPPLLAAEVI
;
A
#
# COMPACT_ATOMS: atom_id res chain seq x y z
N LYS A 1 -17.91 -13.57 -7.75
CA LYS A 1 -17.27 -12.69 -8.75
C LYS A 1 -16.12 -12.00 -8.08
N ARG A 2 -14.89 -12.17 -8.58
CA ARG A 2 -13.71 -11.43 -8.16
C ARG A 2 -13.62 -10.14 -8.97
N LEU A 3 -13.07 -9.08 -8.37
CA LEU A 3 -12.75 -7.82 -9.03
C LEU A 3 -11.24 -7.73 -9.17
N TYR A 4 -10.76 -7.48 -10.37
CA TYR A 4 -9.35 -7.24 -10.65
C TYR A 4 -9.13 -5.77 -10.98
N PHE A 5 -8.04 -5.24 -10.47
CA PHE A 5 -7.52 -3.93 -10.84
C PHE A 5 -6.37 -4.11 -11.83
N PHE A 6 -6.34 -3.24 -12.82
CA PHE A 6 -5.24 -3.10 -13.76
C PHE A 6 -4.71 -1.69 -13.61
N ALA A 7 -3.60 -1.55 -12.93
CA ALA A 7 -3.01 -0.24 -12.64
C ALA A 7 -1.68 -0.08 -13.41
N PRO A 8 -1.59 0.87 -14.35
CA PRO A 8 -0.31 1.19 -14.97
C PRO A 8 0.69 1.66 -13.90
N TRP A 9 1.88 1.08 -13.93
CA TRP A 9 2.96 1.44 -13.04
C TRP A 9 4.28 1.44 -13.78
N GLN A 10 4.84 2.61 -14.03
CA GLN A 10 6.03 2.77 -14.88
C GLN A 10 5.78 2.09 -16.25
N ASN A 11 6.65 1.21 -16.70
CA ASN A 11 6.47 0.45 -17.95
C ASN A 11 5.81 -0.91 -17.76
N ARG A 12 5.06 -1.09 -16.67
CA ARG A 12 4.40 -2.34 -16.27
C ARG A 12 2.94 -2.11 -15.92
N THR A 13 2.24 -3.18 -15.70
CA THR A 13 0.87 -3.15 -15.18
C THR A 13 0.82 -4.00 -13.92
N ILE A 14 0.38 -3.42 -12.82
CA ILE A 14 0.05 -4.15 -11.61
C ILE A 14 -1.33 -4.77 -11.80
N ILE A 15 -1.43 -6.07 -11.62
CA ILE A 15 -2.69 -6.81 -11.71
C ILE A 15 -2.98 -7.44 -10.35
N GLY A 16 -4.17 -7.22 -9.83
CA GLY A 16 -4.61 -7.78 -8.55
C GLY A 16 -6.02 -7.32 -8.19
N THR A 17 -6.57 -7.79 -7.13
CA THR A 17 -5.98 -8.65 -6.11
C THR A 17 -6.71 -9.98 -6.03
N THR A 18 -6.01 -11.01 -5.62
CA THR A 18 -6.65 -12.23 -5.16
C THR A 18 -6.48 -12.34 -3.64
N TYR A 19 -7.30 -13.15 -3.01
CA TYR A 19 -7.26 -13.39 -1.57
C TYR A 19 -7.40 -14.88 -1.32
N SER A 20 -6.50 -15.40 -0.52
CA SER A 20 -6.59 -16.74 0.05
C SER A 20 -6.60 -16.66 1.56
N TYR A 21 -7.26 -17.60 2.21
CA TYR A 21 -7.27 -17.68 3.66
C TYR A 21 -6.11 -18.56 4.12
N THR A 22 -5.27 -18.01 4.97
CA THR A 22 -4.30 -18.81 5.71
C THR A 22 -4.78 -18.99 7.16
N ALA A 23 -4.97 -20.26 7.55
CA ALA A 23 -5.36 -20.62 8.91
C ALA A 23 -4.09 -20.88 9.71
N GLY A 24 -3.36 -19.87 10.07
CA GLY A 24 -2.14 -20.18 10.73
C GLY A 24 -1.50 -19.06 11.50
N LYS A 25 -0.43 -19.44 12.18
CA LYS A 25 0.52 -18.57 12.86
C LYS A 25 1.56 -18.00 11.87
N ASP A 26 1.31 -18.15 10.57
CA ASP A 26 2.21 -17.66 9.54
C ASP A 26 2.23 -16.15 9.56
N THR A 27 3.39 -15.62 9.89
CA THR A 27 3.65 -14.18 9.94
C THR A 27 4.11 -13.63 8.59
N ALA A 28 4.31 -14.50 7.59
CA ALA A 28 4.74 -14.14 6.25
C ALA A 28 3.73 -14.62 5.20
N ALA A 29 3.33 -13.73 4.32
CA ALA A 29 2.58 -14.09 3.13
C ALA A 29 3.56 -14.49 2.03
N THR A 30 3.42 -15.70 1.52
CA THR A 30 4.24 -16.21 0.40
C THR A 30 3.35 -16.39 -0.82
N VAL A 31 3.82 -15.93 -1.97
CA VAL A 31 3.16 -16.18 -3.27
C VAL A 31 3.75 -17.45 -3.85
N THR A 32 2.90 -18.38 -4.26
CA THR A 32 3.29 -19.57 -4.97
C THR A 32 3.11 -19.44 -6.48
N ASP A 33 3.72 -20.31 -7.25
CA ASP A 33 3.52 -20.33 -8.71
C ASP A 33 2.07 -20.66 -9.06
N GLU A 34 1.40 -21.49 -8.24
CA GLU A 34 0.00 -21.82 -8.41
C GLU A 34 -0.91 -20.59 -8.24
N ASP A 35 -0.63 -19.72 -7.28
CA ASP A 35 -1.35 -18.47 -7.09
C ASP A 35 -1.24 -17.58 -8.33
N ILE A 36 -0.03 -17.49 -8.89
CA ILE A 36 0.22 -16.72 -10.11
C ILE A 36 -0.53 -17.31 -11.30
N VAL A 37 -0.44 -18.62 -11.50
CA VAL A 37 -1.12 -19.33 -12.59
C VAL A 37 -2.64 -19.15 -12.50
N GLU A 38 -3.21 -19.17 -11.29
CA GLU A 38 -4.65 -18.93 -11.10
C GLU A 38 -5.03 -17.52 -11.57
N ILE A 39 -4.25 -16.48 -11.15
CA ILE A 39 -4.49 -15.10 -11.56
C ILE A 39 -4.40 -14.96 -13.09
N LEU A 40 -3.34 -15.49 -13.69
CA LEU A 40 -3.15 -15.43 -15.15
C LEU A 40 -4.30 -16.07 -15.90
N ARG A 41 -4.77 -17.23 -15.45
CA ARG A 41 -5.91 -17.94 -16.03
C ARG A 41 -7.19 -17.09 -15.95
N GLU A 42 -7.48 -16.52 -14.78
CA GLU A 42 -8.67 -15.69 -14.60
C GLU A 42 -8.59 -14.40 -15.44
N VAL A 43 -7.43 -13.75 -15.47
CA VAL A 43 -7.21 -12.55 -16.28
C VAL A 43 -7.38 -12.85 -17.77
N ASN A 44 -6.77 -13.91 -18.27
CA ASN A 44 -6.91 -14.32 -19.66
C ASN A 44 -8.35 -14.74 -20.01
N THR A 45 -9.13 -15.21 -19.04
CA THR A 45 -10.56 -15.50 -19.24
C THR A 45 -11.37 -14.22 -19.40
N ILE A 46 -11.06 -13.17 -18.60
CA ILE A 46 -11.76 -11.89 -18.63
C ILE A 46 -11.30 -11.05 -19.82
N TYR A 47 -10.01 -11.11 -20.14
CA TYR A 47 -9.38 -10.35 -21.21
C TYR A 47 -8.50 -11.26 -22.08
N PRO A 48 -9.09 -12.05 -22.99
CA PRO A 48 -8.38 -13.07 -23.79
C PRO A 48 -7.28 -12.51 -24.69
N MET A 49 -7.36 -11.23 -25.05
CA MET A 49 -6.37 -10.58 -25.89
C MET A 49 -5.02 -10.39 -25.17
N ALA A 50 -5.00 -10.38 -23.84
CA ALA A 50 -3.77 -10.19 -23.06
C ALA A 50 -2.79 -11.37 -23.23
N ARG A 51 -3.29 -12.62 -23.32
CA ARG A 51 -2.51 -13.86 -23.52
C ARG A 51 -1.33 -13.98 -22.55
N LEU A 52 -1.52 -13.54 -21.31
CA LEU A 52 -0.47 -13.50 -20.30
C LEU A 52 0.02 -14.92 -19.95
N THR A 53 1.31 -15.01 -19.75
CA THR A 53 2.02 -16.24 -19.34
C THR A 53 2.92 -15.97 -18.15
N MET A 54 3.50 -17.00 -17.53
CA MET A 54 4.49 -16.86 -16.47
C MET A 54 5.71 -16.02 -16.88
N LYS A 55 6.05 -15.97 -18.17
CA LYS A 55 7.17 -15.17 -18.70
C LYS A 55 6.91 -13.67 -18.64
N ASP A 56 5.64 -13.28 -18.59
CA ASP A 56 5.22 -11.87 -18.53
C ASP A 56 5.23 -11.34 -17.07
N VAL A 57 5.39 -12.24 -16.09
CA VAL A 57 5.42 -11.90 -14.68
C VAL A 57 6.84 -11.50 -14.28
N VAL A 58 7.03 -10.24 -13.95
CA VAL A 58 8.34 -9.72 -13.52
C VAL A 58 8.47 -9.62 -12.01
N PHE A 59 7.34 -9.58 -11.31
CA PHE A 59 7.32 -9.47 -9.86
C PHE A 59 5.95 -9.91 -9.31
N SER A 60 5.96 -10.49 -8.13
CA SER A 60 4.75 -10.82 -7.36
C SER A 60 4.98 -10.52 -5.88
N HIS A 61 3.94 -10.08 -5.20
CA HIS A 61 3.99 -9.89 -3.75
C HIS A 61 2.65 -10.19 -3.12
N ALA A 62 2.68 -10.57 -1.86
CA ALA A 62 1.51 -10.75 -1.03
C ALA A 62 1.70 -10.05 0.31
N GLY A 63 0.59 -9.74 0.95
CA GLY A 63 0.54 -9.20 2.30
C GLY A 63 -0.60 -9.83 3.08
N LEU A 64 -0.51 -9.78 4.40
CA LEU A 64 -1.57 -10.24 5.28
C LEU A 64 -2.57 -9.10 5.50
N VAL A 65 -3.85 -9.41 5.41
CA VAL A 65 -4.93 -8.50 5.76
C VAL A 65 -5.77 -9.10 6.88
N PRO A 66 -6.27 -8.28 7.83
CA PRO A 66 -7.11 -8.77 8.90
C PRO A 66 -8.40 -9.41 8.34
N ALA A 67 -8.74 -10.56 8.87
CA ALA A 67 -9.98 -11.25 8.56
C ALA A 67 -10.64 -11.77 9.84
N TYR A 68 -11.95 -11.93 9.82
CA TYR A 68 -12.69 -12.49 10.93
C TYR A 68 -13.65 -13.58 10.45
N ARG A 69 -13.97 -14.50 11.35
CA ARG A 69 -15.06 -15.45 11.12
C ARG A 69 -16.34 -14.90 11.73
N PRO A 70 -17.45 -14.78 10.98
CA PRO A 70 -18.71 -14.35 11.52
C PRO A 70 -19.14 -15.29 12.66
N THR A 71 -19.34 -14.73 13.85
CA THR A 71 -19.91 -15.46 14.99
C THR A 71 -21.41 -15.65 14.78
N GLY A 72 -21.90 -16.86 15.02
CA GLY A 72 -23.35 -17.17 14.90
C GLY A 72 -23.79 -17.71 13.54
N SER A 73 -22.91 -17.94 12.58
CA SER A 73 -23.26 -18.67 11.39
C SER A 73 -23.45 -20.15 11.75
N VAL A 74 -24.64 -20.69 11.42
CA VAL A 74 -25.01 -22.11 11.63
C VAL A 74 -24.11 -23.07 10.82
N ARG A 75 -23.39 -22.53 9.83
CA ARG A 75 -22.39 -23.26 9.05
C ARG A 75 -21.00 -23.08 9.67
N ARG A 76 -20.43 -24.17 10.19
CA ARG A 76 -19.00 -24.27 10.58
C ARG A 76 -18.02 -23.92 9.45
N SER A 77 -18.51 -23.76 8.23
CA SER A 77 -17.79 -23.44 7.00
C SER A 77 -18.04 -22.05 6.46
N ALA A 78 -18.43 -21.08 7.32
CA ALA A 78 -18.48 -19.69 6.84
C ALA A 78 -17.06 -19.24 6.50
N ASP A 79 -16.83 -18.91 5.24
CA ASP A 79 -15.56 -18.36 4.78
C ASP A 79 -15.20 -17.11 5.57
N PRO A 80 -13.93 -16.94 5.93
CA PRO A 80 -13.48 -15.73 6.59
C PRO A 80 -13.81 -14.50 5.76
N GLN A 81 -14.22 -13.44 6.44
CA GLN A 81 -14.50 -12.17 5.80
C GLN A 81 -13.38 -11.18 6.14
N MET A 82 -12.90 -10.49 5.13
CA MET A 82 -11.93 -9.43 5.33
C MET A 82 -12.54 -8.28 6.12
N VAL A 83 -11.74 -7.72 7.02
CA VAL A 83 -12.08 -6.44 7.66
C VAL A 83 -12.10 -5.36 6.59
N LYS A 84 -13.22 -4.63 6.49
CA LYS A 84 -13.43 -3.62 5.46
C LYS A 84 -12.97 -2.22 5.87
N HIS A 85 -12.98 -1.96 7.16
CA HIS A 85 -12.71 -0.65 7.74
C HIS A 85 -11.61 -0.78 8.79
N SER A 86 -10.65 0.13 8.74
CA SER A 86 -9.63 0.24 9.77
C SER A 86 -10.25 0.64 11.11
N LYS A 87 -9.63 0.21 12.21
CA LYS A 87 -10.07 0.52 13.58
C LYS A 87 -8.89 0.95 14.43
N VAL A 88 -9.15 1.85 15.35
CA VAL A 88 -8.27 2.16 16.48
C VAL A 88 -8.94 1.60 17.74
N ILE A 89 -8.25 0.71 18.44
CA ILE A 89 -8.75 0.06 19.67
C ILE A 89 -8.00 0.68 20.84
N ASP A 90 -8.74 1.36 21.71
CA ASP A 90 -8.24 1.86 23.00
C ASP A 90 -8.42 0.77 24.06
N HIS A 91 -7.31 0.13 24.42
CA HIS A 91 -7.33 -0.93 25.42
C HIS A 91 -7.61 -0.45 26.84
N THR A 92 -7.51 0.85 27.13
CA THR A 92 -7.99 1.41 28.38
C THR A 92 -9.47 1.13 28.57
N ARG A 93 -10.26 1.23 27.48
CA ARG A 93 -11.70 1.01 27.48
C ARG A 93 -12.08 -0.45 27.26
N ALA A 94 -11.32 -1.14 26.40
CA ALA A 94 -11.63 -2.52 26.03
C ALA A 94 -11.21 -3.52 27.12
N ASP A 95 -10.01 -3.35 27.68
CA ASP A 95 -9.37 -4.37 28.53
C ASP A 95 -8.83 -3.79 29.85
N GLY A 96 -8.98 -2.50 30.12
CA GLY A 96 -8.43 -1.82 31.28
C GLY A 96 -6.91 -1.53 31.21
N LEU A 97 -6.28 -1.77 30.06
CA LEU A 97 -4.84 -1.56 29.85
C LEU A 97 -4.58 -0.11 29.41
N LYS A 98 -4.13 0.72 30.35
CA LYS A 98 -3.86 2.13 30.08
C LYS A 98 -2.66 2.33 29.15
N GLY A 99 -2.79 3.26 28.21
CA GLY A 99 -1.71 3.69 27.32
C GLY A 99 -1.40 2.73 26.18
N LEU A 100 -2.24 1.72 25.95
CA LEU A 100 -2.11 0.80 24.82
C LEU A 100 -3.19 1.09 23.78
N LEU A 101 -2.77 1.34 22.55
CA LEU A 101 -3.64 1.47 21.38
C LEU A 101 -3.24 0.41 20.35
N THR A 102 -4.23 -0.26 19.77
CA THR A 102 -4.01 -1.14 18.61
C THR A 102 -4.64 -0.53 17.36
N ILE A 103 -3.89 -0.50 16.29
CA ILE A 103 -4.36 -0.07 14.97
C ILE A 103 -4.55 -1.32 14.11
N GLU A 104 -5.80 -1.59 13.73
CA GLU A 104 -6.16 -2.59 12.75
C GLU A 104 -6.27 -1.92 11.38
N GLY A 105 -5.17 -1.91 10.61
CA GLY A 105 -5.09 -1.27 9.30
C GLY A 105 -5.49 -2.21 8.17
N VAL A 106 -6.23 -1.70 7.18
CA VAL A 106 -6.72 -2.50 6.03
C VAL A 106 -6.22 -1.97 4.69
N LYS A 107 -5.88 -0.69 4.60
CA LYS A 107 -5.48 -0.03 3.35
C LYS A 107 -4.41 1.02 3.64
N TYR A 108 -3.34 1.00 2.87
CA TYR A 108 -2.28 2.02 2.97
C TYR A 108 -2.82 3.44 2.72
N THR A 109 -3.75 3.58 1.77
CA THR A 109 -4.34 4.89 1.42
C THR A 109 -5.14 5.53 2.56
N THR A 110 -5.53 4.76 3.58
CA THR A 110 -6.24 5.28 4.75
C THR A 110 -5.33 5.59 5.95
N ALA A 111 -4.02 5.32 5.84
CA ALA A 111 -3.07 5.53 6.93
C ALA A 111 -3.08 6.99 7.49
N PRO A 112 -3.14 8.05 6.66
CA PRO A 112 -3.20 9.42 7.17
C PRO A 112 -4.50 9.71 7.95
N ALA A 113 -5.63 9.08 7.58
CA ALA A 113 -6.88 9.22 8.32
C ALA A 113 -6.77 8.57 9.70
N ILE A 114 -6.25 7.34 9.72
CA ILE A 114 -6.06 6.58 10.97
C ILE A 114 -5.10 7.32 11.91
N ALA A 115 -4.01 7.87 11.38
CA ALA A 115 -3.06 8.65 12.17
C ALA A 115 -3.74 9.84 12.85
N ARG A 116 -4.61 10.55 12.13
CA ARG A 116 -5.40 11.65 12.68
C ARG A 116 -6.38 11.20 13.75
N ASP A 117 -7.02 10.04 13.56
CA ASP A 117 -7.93 9.46 14.54
C ASP A 117 -7.20 9.12 15.84
N VAL A 118 -5.98 8.58 15.74
CA VAL A 118 -5.11 8.31 16.89
C VAL A 118 -4.70 9.61 17.58
N GLU A 119 -4.27 10.62 16.83
CA GLU A 119 -3.90 11.92 17.35
C GLU A 119 -5.06 12.57 18.12
N MET A 120 -6.26 12.54 17.54
CA MET A 120 -7.47 13.06 18.19
C MET A 120 -7.79 12.31 19.48
N LEU A 121 -7.69 10.96 19.46
CA LEU A 121 -7.92 10.13 20.62
C LEU A 121 -6.94 10.46 21.75
N LEU A 122 -5.66 10.63 21.42
CA LEU A 122 -4.62 10.99 22.39
C LEU A 122 -4.83 12.41 22.97
N ALA A 123 -5.23 13.36 22.13
CA ALA A 123 -5.41 14.75 22.55
C ALA A 123 -6.69 14.97 23.38
N THR A 124 -7.77 14.27 23.07
CA THR A 124 -9.09 14.53 23.65
C THR A 124 -9.65 13.42 24.53
N GLY A 125 -9.03 12.25 24.50
CA GLY A 125 -9.55 11.03 25.13
C GLY A 125 -10.85 10.53 24.47
N ARG A 126 -11.24 11.08 23.32
CA ARG A 126 -12.44 10.69 22.55
C ARG A 126 -12.02 10.21 21.17
N GLY A 127 -12.50 9.04 20.79
CA GLY A 127 -12.36 8.57 19.42
C GLY A 127 -13.21 9.40 18.44
N PRO A 128 -12.93 9.30 17.13
CA PRO A 128 -13.63 10.06 16.10
C PRO A 128 -15.12 9.64 16.02
N ASP A 129 -16.00 10.64 15.95
CA ASP A 129 -17.41 10.44 15.66
C ASP A 129 -17.66 10.38 14.14
N GLY A 130 -17.08 9.39 13.50
CA GLY A 130 -17.22 9.19 12.05
C GLY A 130 -16.07 9.70 11.19
N SER A 131 -15.90 9.12 10.02
CA SER A 131 -14.78 9.37 9.11
C SER A 131 -14.74 10.80 8.62
N ALA A 132 -13.84 11.60 9.15
CA ALA A 132 -13.46 12.85 8.51
C ALA A 132 -12.69 12.52 7.21
N ALA A 133 -13.12 13.10 6.10
CA ALA A 133 -12.37 13.01 4.86
C ALA A 133 -10.97 13.57 5.05
N VAL A 134 -9.97 12.77 4.74
CA VAL A 134 -8.57 13.23 4.75
C VAL A 134 -8.41 14.19 3.59
N GLY A 135 -8.35 15.49 3.89
CA GLY A 135 -7.89 16.47 2.91
C GLY A 135 -6.43 16.19 2.50
N PRO A 136 -6.03 16.59 1.29
CA PRO A 136 -4.63 16.52 0.91
C PRO A 136 -3.77 17.24 1.96
N ARG A 137 -2.60 16.65 2.31
CA ARG A 137 -1.62 17.38 3.11
C ARG A 137 -1.33 18.71 2.43
N PRO A 138 -1.24 19.83 3.16
CA PRO A 138 -0.61 21.00 2.61
C PRO A 138 0.84 20.61 2.33
N HIS A 139 1.12 20.35 1.06
CA HIS A 139 2.48 20.12 0.61
C HIS A 139 3.25 21.41 0.87
N GLY A 140 4.35 21.32 1.64
CA GLY A 140 5.28 22.43 1.77
C GLY A 140 5.63 22.94 0.38
N PHE A 141 5.92 24.24 0.26
CA PHE A 141 6.26 24.87 -1.00
C PHE A 141 7.37 24.04 -1.68
N ALA A 142 6.98 23.28 -2.71
CA ALA A 142 7.94 22.56 -3.51
C ALA A 142 8.94 23.58 -4.06
N ASP A 143 10.23 23.39 -3.81
CA ASP A 143 11.25 24.24 -4.40
C ASP A 143 11.22 24.06 -5.92
N ARG A 144 10.48 24.95 -6.57
CA ARG A 144 10.23 24.92 -7.99
C ARG A 144 11.50 24.93 -8.82
N ARG A 145 12.57 25.51 -8.29
CA ARG A 145 13.87 25.57 -8.96
C ARG A 145 14.48 24.19 -9.08
N LEU A 146 14.37 23.36 -8.04
CA LEU A 146 14.85 21.98 -8.07
C LEU A 146 13.99 21.11 -9.00
N ILE A 147 12.69 21.29 -8.99
CA ILE A 147 11.79 20.59 -9.91
C ILE A 147 12.09 20.98 -11.36
N ASP A 148 12.29 22.25 -11.65
CA ASP A 148 12.62 22.72 -13.00
C ASP A 148 14.00 22.20 -13.46
N ALA A 149 14.96 22.10 -12.54
CA ALA A 149 16.31 21.61 -12.83
C ALA A 149 16.36 20.08 -13.05
N TYR A 150 15.67 19.31 -12.22
CA TYR A 150 15.85 17.85 -12.15
C TYR A 150 14.61 17.06 -12.59
N GLY A 151 13.41 17.60 -12.50
CA GLY A 151 12.15 16.88 -12.76
C GLY A 151 12.06 16.31 -14.17
N ARG A 152 12.58 17.00 -15.20
CA ARG A 152 12.61 16.45 -16.56
C ARG A 152 13.56 15.27 -16.71
N ARG A 153 14.73 15.33 -16.04
CA ARG A 153 15.76 14.29 -16.08
C ARG A 153 15.34 13.06 -15.29
N PHE A 154 14.66 13.26 -14.16
CA PHE A 154 14.27 12.22 -13.21
C PHE A 154 12.78 12.16 -12.99
N ARG A 155 12.01 12.11 -14.09
CA ARG A 155 10.54 12.12 -14.05
C ARG A 155 9.93 11.04 -13.13
N HIS A 156 10.59 9.88 -12.99
CA HIS A 156 10.13 8.81 -12.10
C HIS A 156 10.11 9.26 -10.64
N ILE A 157 11.07 10.09 -10.20
CA ILE A 157 11.14 10.63 -8.84
C ILE A 157 9.88 11.47 -8.56
N GLU A 158 9.51 12.36 -9.47
CA GLU A 158 8.29 13.16 -9.34
C GLU A 158 7.02 12.28 -9.30
N GLN A 159 6.99 11.24 -10.13
CA GLN A 159 5.86 10.31 -10.20
C GLN A 159 5.71 9.42 -8.96
N VAL A 160 6.82 9.02 -8.35
CA VAL A 160 6.82 8.12 -7.18
C VAL A 160 6.63 8.89 -5.89
N TYR A 161 7.33 10.01 -5.73
CA TYR A 161 7.41 10.75 -4.48
C TYR A 161 6.53 12.00 -4.45
N GLY A 162 5.97 12.42 -5.61
CA GLY A 162 5.15 13.63 -5.67
C GLY A 162 5.94 14.85 -5.17
N PRO A 163 5.36 15.66 -4.27
CA PRO A 163 6.04 16.84 -3.72
C PRO A 163 7.30 16.55 -2.91
N ASP A 164 7.40 15.35 -2.33
CA ASP A 164 8.56 14.94 -1.54
C ASP A 164 9.79 14.69 -2.42
N CYS A 165 9.63 14.68 -3.76
CA CYS A 165 10.73 14.63 -4.72
C CYS A 165 11.80 15.71 -4.49
N VAL A 166 11.42 16.81 -3.88
CA VAL A 166 12.32 17.93 -3.58
C VAL A 166 13.45 17.51 -2.65
N GLU A 167 13.18 16.63 -1.67
CA GLU A 167 14.20 16.13 -0.75
C GLU A 167 15.26 15.31 -1.51
N ILE A 168 14.83 14.47 -2.43
CA ILE A 168 15.72 13.68 -3.29
C ILE A 168 16.54 14.60 -4.21
N PHE A 169 15.90 15.63 -4.78
CA PHE A 169 16.59 16.60 -5.62
C PHE A 169 17.60 17.46 -4.83
N GLN A 170 17.36 17.73 -3.55
CA GLN A 170 18.34 18.36 -2.67
C GLN A 170 19.58 17.48 -2.45
N ILE A 171 19.39 16.17 -2.26
CA ILE A 171 20.50 15.21 -2.16
C ILE A 171 21.34 15.23 -3.46
N ILE A 172 20.67 15.20 -4.62
CA ILE A 172 21.34 15.26 -5.93
C ILE A 172 22.08 16.59 -6.12
N ALA A 173 21.47 17.68 -5.70
CA ALA A 173 22.10 19.01 -5.80
C ALA A 173 23.33 19.16 -4.88
N ALA A 174 23.32 18.48 -3.74
CA ALA A 174 24.44 18.47 -2.81
C ALA A 174 25.62 17.56 -3.28
N ASP A 175 25.29 16.44 -3.89
CA ASP A 175 26.27 15.52 -4.47
C ASP A 175 25.72 14.89 -5.77
N GLU A 176 26.18 15.38 -6.92
CA GLU A 176 25.73 14.91 -8.22
C GLU A 176 26.04 13.42 -8.47
N ARG A 177 26.97 12.80 -7.74
CA ARG A 177 27.22 11.35 -7.82
C ARG A 177 26.02 10.53 -7.35
N SER A 178 25.19 11.07 -6.48
CA SER A 178 23.96 10.43 -6.02
C SER A 178 22.88 10.32 -7.13
N ALA A 179 23.07 11.03 -8.25
CA ALA A 179 22.23 10.93 -9.44
C ALA A 179 22.51 9.69 -10.31
N CYS A 180 23.43 8.81 -9.89
CA CYS A 180 23.67 7.56 -10.61
C CYS A 180 22.51 6.57 -10.45
N TYR A 181 22.19 5.86 -11.52
CA TYR A 181 21.20 4.79 -11.48
C TYR A 181 21.81 3.53 -10.87
N LEU A 182 21.19 3.04 -9.79
CA LEU A 182 21.49 1.72 -9.22
C LEU A 182 20.76 0.61 -10.00
N ARG A 183 19.63 0.95 -10.62
CA ARG A 183 18.85 0.06 -11.47
C ARG A 183 18.11 0.89 -12.53
N LEU A 184 18.00 0.34 -13.75
CA LEU A 184 17.36 1.05 -14.87
C LEU A 184 15.88 0.66 -15.07
N ASP A 185 15.46 -0.53 -14.67
CA ASP A 185 14.10 -1.02 -14.87
C ASP A 185 13.62 -1.88 -13.67
N PRO A 186 12.70 -1.37 -12.84
CA PRO A 186 12.31 0.03 -12.76
C PRO A 186 13.47 0.93 -12.33
N PRO A 187 13.47 2.21 -12.74
CA PRO A 187 14.57 3.13 -12.41
C PRO A 187 14.66 3.35 -10.90
N LEU A 188 15.89 3.34 -10.40
CA LEU A 188 16.21 3.62 -9.00
C LEU A 188 17.54 4.38 -8.95
N LEU A 189 17.55 5.56 -8.33
CA LEU A 189 18.73 6.37 -8.12
C LEU A 189 19.39 6.08 -6.77
N ALA A 190 20.68 6.34 -6.65
CA ALA A 190 21.37 6.28 -5.37
C ALA A 190 20.76 7.25 -4.34
N ALA A 191 20.33 8.43 -4.77
CA ALA A 191 19.66 9.42 -3.92
C ALA A 191 18.35 8.93 -3.29
N GLU A 192 17.72 7.87 -3.81
CA GLU A 192 16.47 7.31 -3.26
C GLU A 192 16.71 6.35 -2.07
N VAL A 193 17.96 5.97 -1.82
CA VAL A 193 18.34 5.01 -0.78
C VAL A 193 19.26 5.60 0.29
N ILE A 194 19.57 6.89 0.23
CA ILE A 194 20.31 7.65 1.22
C ILE A 194 19.34 8.23 2.25
#